data_7de97c274e1497ee7f152bc2b41906bf
#
_entry.id   7de97c274e1497ee7f152bc2b41906bf
#
_cell.length_a   1.000
_cell.length_b   1.000
_cell.length_c   1.000
_cell.angle_alpha   90.00
_cell.angle_beta   90.00
_cell.angle_gamma   90.00
#
_symmetry.space_group_name_H-M   'P 1'
#
loop_
_entity.id
_entity.type
_entity.pdbx_description
1 polymer ?
#
loop_
_entity_poly.entity_id
_entity_poly.type
_entity_poly.pdbx_seq_one_letter_code
_entity_poly.pdbx_strand_id
1 'polypeptide(L)'
;MVFPDQFKNYILPDQIHILNVCFVTPELRREYGGCAGNIAYNLKLLGGNPLPMGTVGKDFQEYRQRLRTLNIPDHLVRELPELYTAQCTITTDQDNNQITSFHPGAMAEAHQNRVGDAHDIALGIVAPDGRDAMLQHARDFAAEGIPFLFDPGQNLPLFSRDELITCLDQSTWCVLNDYESQLLMKTTGNRIEDLAARVDALIITRGGEGSEIHVNGEIIAIPAVSVTNAIDPTGCGDAYRAGLLYALDKGWSWDVAGRVGALLGAIKVEHRGTQNHTFTREEFSARLVEASGIDFINLRH
;
A
#
# COMPACT_ATOMS: atom_id res chain seq x y z
N MET A 1 16.85 10.71 3.60
CA MET A 1 18.07 11.55 3.66
C MET A 1 18.28 12.16 2.28
N VAL A 2 18.72 13.41 2.20
CA VAL A 2 19.03 14.08 0.93
C VAL A 2 20.54 14.24 0.81
N PHE A 3 21.12 13.65 -0.24
CA PHE A 3 22.53 13.78 -0.57
C PHE A 3 22.70 14.95 -1.55
N PRO A 4 23.51 15.97 -1.22
CA PRO A 4 23.55 17.24 -1.97
C PRO A 4 24.43 17.19 -3.25
N ASP A 5 24.63 15.99 -3.82
CA ASP A 5 25.40 15.74 -5.04
C ASP A 5 24.81 14.51 -5.76
N GLN A 6 25.48 14.01 -6.77
CA GLN A 6 25.08 12.86 -7.59
C GLN A 6 25.88 11.62 -7.19
N PHE A 7 25.22 10.47 -7.01
CA PHE A 7 25.90 9.20 -6.66
C PHE A 7 26.99 8.82 -7.65
N LYS A 8 26.78 9.07 -8.94
CA LYS A 8 27.76 8.76 -10.01
C LYS A 8 29.12 9.43 -9.81
N ASN A 9 29.20 10.53 -9.03
CA ASN A 9 30.46 11.21 -8.72
C ASN A 9 31.26 10.51 -7.62
N TYR A 10 30.63 9.58 -6.87
CA TYR A 10 31.21 8.90 -5.72
C TYR A 10 31.30 7.38 -5.91
N ILE A 11 30.44 6.81 -6.73
CA ILE A 11 30.44 5.37 -7.02
C ILE A 11 31.19 5.15 -8.35
N LEU A 12 32.31 4.41 -8.29
CA LEU A 12 33.09 4.03 -9.45
C LEU A 12 32.58 2.67 -9.97
N PRO A 13 31.89 2.60 -11.11
CA PRO A 13 31.29 1.35 -11.60
C PRO A 13 32.30 0.20 -11.75
N ASP A 14 33.49 0.51 -12.21
CA ASP A 14 34.56 -0.48 -12.43
C ASP A 14 35.20 -1.00 -11.14
N GLN A 15 34.94 -0.35 -10.00
CA GLN A 15 35.48 -0.68 -8.68
C GLN A 15 34.42 -1.07 -7.66
N ILE A 16 33.23 -1.44 -8.11
CA ILE A 16 32.10 -1.78 -7.23
C ILE A 16 32.41 -2.96 -6.29
N HIS A 17 33.34 -3.84 -6.67
CA HIS A 17 33.77 -5.00 -5.88
C HIS A 17 34.59 -4.64 -4.62
N ILE A 18 35.07 -3.38 -4.52
CA ILE A 18 35.79 -2.85 -3.36
C ILE A 18 35.12 -1.56 -2.84
N LEU A 19 33.82 -1.43 -3.07
CA LEU A 19 33.07 -0.23 -2.76
C LEU A 19 33.17 0.15 -1.27
N ASN A 20 33.67 1.35 -1.00
CA ASN A 20 33.66 1.99 0.31
C ASN A 20 33.30 3.46 0.12
N VAL A 21 32.02 3.82 0.27
CA VAL A 21 31.50 5.15 0.00
C VAL A 21 30.77 5.68 1.21
N CYS A 22 31.01 6.95 1.54
CA CYS A 22 30.31 7.69 2.58
C CYS A 22 29.56 8.86 1.95
N PHE A 23 28.25 8.88 2.08
CA PHE A 23 27.41 10.01 1.66
C PHE A 23 27.10 10.89 2.85
N VAL A 24 27.62 12.11 2.84
CA VAL A 24 27.29 13.12 3.86
C VAL A 24 25.95 13.74 3.52
N THR A 25 24.95 13.49 4.34
CA THR A 25 23.56 13.92 4.12
C THR A 25 23.19 14.95 5.20
N PRO A 26 23.13 16.25 4.89
CA PRO A 26 22.83 17.30 5.86
C PRO A 26 21.38 17.25 6.36
N GLU A 27 20.46 16.65 5.58
CA GLU A 27 19.06 16.51 5.95
C GLU A 27 18.72 15.06 6.27
N LEU A 28 18.20 14.85 7.49
CA LEU A 28 17.60 13.60 7.92
C LEU A 28 16.13 13.88 8.29
N ARG A 29 15.20 13.17 7.66
CA ARG A 29 13.80 13.16 8.06
C ARG A 29 13.41 11.75 8.47
N ARG A 30 12.59 11.67 9.51
CA ARG A 30 11.89 10.45 9.89
C ARG A 30 10.42 10.61 9.54
N GLU A 31 9.88 9.65 8.86
CA GLU A 31 8.48 9.62 8.43
C GLU A 31 7.82 8.35 8.95
N TYR A 32 6.57 8.44 9.28
CA TYR A 32 5.75 7.26 9.57
C TYR A 32 5.48 6.54 8.25
N GLY A 33 5.37 5.20 8.28
CA GLY A 33 5.25 4.42 7.06
C GLY A 33 4.73 3.01 7.33
N GLY A 34 4.97 2.14 6.35
CA GLY A 34 4.45 0.77 6.32
C GLY A 34 3.05 0.71 5.73
N CYS A 35 2.80 -0.28 4.85
CA CYS A 35 1.54 -0.38 4.10
C CYS A 35 0.30 -0.36 5.00
N ALA A 36 0.27 -1.18 6.06
CA ALA A 36 -0.86 -1.22 6.99
C ALA A 36 -1.11 0.15 7.68
N GLY A 37 -0.04 0.82 8.14
CA GLY A 37 -0.13 2.14 8.76
C GLY A 37 -0.61 3.23 7.78
N ASN A 38 -0.10 3.20 6.55
CA ASN A 38 -0.48 4.16 5.50
C ASN A 38 -1.94 3.97 5.08
N ILE A 39 -2.36 2.73 4.87
CA ILE A 39 -3.76 2.39 4.52
C ILE A 39 -4.69 2.79 5.66
N ALA A 40 -4.35 2.46 6.91
CA ALA A 40 -5.15 2.80 8.08
C ALA A 40 -5.28 4.32 8.26
N TYR A 41 -4.21 5.08 8.04
CA TYR A 41 -4.22 6.54 8.07
C TYR A 41 -5.22 7.12 7.06
N ASN A 42 -5.12 6.69 5.82
CA ASN A 42 -5.99 7.16 4.73
C ASN A 42 -7.45 6.76 4.92
N LEU A 43 -7.72 5.52 5.36
CA LEU A 43 -9.08 5.08 5.72
C LEU A 43 -9.66 5.95 6.83
N LYS A 44 -8.85 6.33 7.84
CA LYS A 44 -9.29 7.18 8.93
C LYS A 44 -9.67 8.58 8.45
N LEU A 45 -8.91 9.17 7.52
CA LEU A 45 -9.23 10.46 6.91
C LEU A 45 -10.57 10.44 6.16
N LEU A 46 -10.91 9.34 5.48
CA LEU A 46 -12.21 9.15 4.83
C LEU A 46 -13.37 8.93 5.82
N GLY A 47 -13.08 8.72 7.12
CA GLY A 47 -14.07 8.39 8.14
C GLY A 47 -14.36 6.89 8.27
N GLY A 48 -13.47 6.03 7.76
CA GLY A 48 -13.52 4.59 7.95
C GLY A 48 -13.04 4.14 9.33
N ASN A 49 -13.18 2.84 9.59
CA ASN A 49 -12.77 2.19 10.83
C ASN A 49 -11.64 1.18 10.56
N PRO A 50 -10.40 1.64 10.32
CA PRO A 50 -9.27 0.74 10.07
C PRO A 50 -8.87 -0.02 11.31
N LEU A 51 -8.46 -1.28 11.11
CA LEU A 51 -7.89 -2.12 12.15
C LEU A 51 -6.55 -2.69 11.66
N PRO A 52 -5.43 -1.95 11.81
CA PRO A 52 -4.13 -2.41 11.36
C PRO A 52 -3.65 -3.60 12.20
N MET A 53 -3.16 -4.63 11.53
CA MET A 53 -2.51 -5.79 12.12
C MET A 53 -1.05 -5.83 11.63
N GLY A 54 -0.14 -6.12 12.55
CA GLY A 54 1.27 -6.23 12.22
C GLY A 54 2.13 -6.53 13.44
N THR A 55 3.42 -6.74 13.23
CA THR A 55 4.41 -6.92 14.29
C THR A 55 5.41 -5.78 14.29
N VAL A 56 5.75 -5.30 15.48
CA VAL A 56 6.62 -4.16 15.71
C VAL A 56 7.65 -4.47 16.78
N GLY A 57 8.72 -3.71 16.84
CA GLY A 57 9.77 -3.87 17.82
C GLY A 57 9.68 -2.86 18.97
N LYS A 58 10.69 -2.92 19.84
CA LYS A 58 10.86 -2.08 21.05
C LYS A 58 10.90 -0.57 20.81
N ASP A 59 11.07 -0.15 19.57
CA ASP A 59 11.20 1.25 19.14
C ASP A 59 9.88 1.83 18.57
N PHE A 60 8.75 1.11 18.73
CA PHE A 60 7.45 1.51 18.14
C PHE A 60 6.65 2.52 18.98
N GLN A 61 7.10 2.90 20.15
CA GLN A 61 6.31 3.70 21.10
C GLN A 61 5.84 5.05 20.54
N GLU A 62 6.69 5.75 19.77
CA GLU A 62 6.34 7.03 19.15
C GLU A 62 5.22 6.85 18.11
N TYR A 63 5.33 5.81 17.27
CA TYR A 63 4.31 5.51 16.27
C TYR A 63 2.99 5.04 16.93
N ARG A 64 3.06 4.25 17.99
CA ARG A 64 1.90 3.85 18.79
C ARG A 64 1.14 5.05 19.33
N GLN A 65 1.85 6.05 19.85
CA GLN A 65 1.26 7.31 20.31
C GLN A 65 0.58 8.07 19.17
N ARG A 66 1.16 8.07 17.97
CA ARG A 66 0.52 8.67 16.78
C ARG A 66 -0.78 7.95 16.41
N LEU A 67 -0.80 6.62 16.35
CA LEU A 67 -2.01 5.86 16.06
C LEU A 67 -3.13 6.22 17.05
N ARG A 68 -2.83 6.31 18.33
CA ARG A 68 -3.78 6.72 19.38
C ARG A 68 -4.29 8.14 19.18
N THR A 69 -3.41 9.09 18.86
CA THR A 69 -3.79 10.48 18.57
C THR A 69 -4.75 10.56 17.37
N LEU A 70 -4.58 9.69 16.39
CA LEU A 70 -5.44 9.57 15.22
C LEU A 70 -6.72 8.74 15.47
N ASN A 71 -6.90 8.21 16.70
CA ASN A 71 -7.96 7.26 17.03
C ASN A 71 -7.97 6.03 16.09
N ILE A 72 -6.79 5.51 15.76
CA ILE A 72 -6.61 4.24 15.04
C ILE A 72 -6.29 3.18 16.10
N PRO A 73 -7.08 2.09 16.19
CA PRO A 73 -6.84 1.00 17.13
C PRO A 73 -5.47 0.34 16.92
N ASP A 74 -4.79 -0.01 18.02
CA ASP A 74 -3.45 -0.63 17.98
C ASP A 74 -3.39 -2.00 18.70
N HIS A 75 -4.54 -2.57 19.04
CA HIS A 75 -4.60 -3.80 19.83
C HIS A 75 -4.20 -5.07 19.04
N LEU A 76 -4.20 -5.03 17.70
CA LEU A 76 -3.66 -6.09 16.86
C LEU A 76 -2.23 -5.79 16.36
N VAL A 77 -1.62 -4.70 16.85
CA VAL A 77 -0.21 -4.40 16.61
C VAL A 77 0.62 -5.04 17.73
N ARG A 78 1.17 -6.22 17.44
CA ARG A 78 1.95 -7.02 18.41
C ARG A 78 3.37 -6.49 18.54
N GLU A 79 3.81 -6.23 19.76
CA GLU A 79 5.19 -5.82 20.03
C GLU A 79 6.06 -7.05 20.37
N LEU A 80 7.21 -7.12 19.72
CA LEU A 80 8.26 -8.11 19.96
C LEU A 80 9.49 -7.38 20.54
N PRO A 81 9.68 -7.39 21.88
CA PRO A 81 10.62 -6.50 22.57
C PRO A 81 12.10 -6.78 22.27
N GLU A 82 12.40 -7.96 21.71
CA GLU A 82 13.76 -8.36 21.34
C GLU A 82 14.18 -7.84 19.95
N LEU A 83 13.21 -7.34 19.17
CA LEU A 83 13.43 -6.90 17.79
C LEU A 83 13.28 -5.38 17.65
N TYR A 84 13.66 -4.85 16.50
CA TYR A 84 13.31 -3.51 16.06
C TYR A 84 12.14 -3.55 15.07
N THR A 85 11.40 -2.47 15.00
CA THR A 85 10.36 -2.29 13.96
C THR A 85 11.02 -2.27 12.57
N ALA A 86 10.28 -2.69 11.55
CA ALA A 86 10.73 -2.57 10.16
C ALA A 86 11.11 -1.13 9.82
N GLN A 87 12.26 -0.96 9.16
CA GLN A 87 12.81 0.36 8.84
C GLN A 87 13.31 0.40 7.40
N CYS A 88 13.01 1.51 6.73
CA CYS A 88 13.50 1.82 5.41
C CYS A 88 14.37 3.07 5.46
N THR A 89 15.65 2.93 5.12
CA THR A 89 16.56 4.07 5.00
C THR A 89 16.75 4.39 3.53
N ILE A 90 16.30 5.56 3.11
CA ILE A 90 16.37 6.02 1.73
C ILE A 90 17.29 7.23 1.65
N THR A 91 18.32 7.15 0.81
CA THR A 91 19.18 8.28 0.45
C THR A 91 18.89 8.64 -0.99
N THR A 92 18.52 9.90 -1.24
CA THR A 92 18.19 10.42 -2.58
C THR A 92 19.23 11.44 -2.98
N ASP A 93 19.76 11.35 -4.21
CA ASP A 93 20.72 12.30 -4.78
C ASP A 93 20.01 13.43 -5.55
N GLN A 94 20.80 14.35 -6.15
CA GLN A 94 20.27 15.49 -6.92
C GLN A 94 19.55 15.11 -8.22
N ASP A 95 19.85 13.92 -8.77
CA ASP A 95 19.20 13.39 -9.97
C ASP A 95 17.97 12.54 -9.62
N ASN A 96 17.51 12.54 -8.34
CA ASN A 96 16.45 11.69 -7.79
C ASN A 96 16.75 10.17 -7.83
N ASN A 97 18.00 9.76 -8.00
CA ASN A 97 18.37 8.36 -7.79
C ASN A 97 18.30 8.02 -6.30
N GLN A 98 17.94 6.78 -5.98
CA GLN A 98 17.76 6.36 -4.61
C GLN A 98 18.60 5.13 -4.29
N ILE A 99 19.26 5.17 -3.15
CA ILE A 99 19.85 3.99 -2.49
C ILE A 99 18.98 3.70 -1.28
N THR A 100 18.36 2.51 -1.29
CA THR A 100 17.43 2.09 -0.25
C THR A 100 17.98 0.89 0.49
N SER A 101 18.00 0.97 1.81
CA SER A 101 18.25 -0.17 2.71
C SER A 101 17.00 -0.44 3.52
N PHE A 102 16.48 -1.66 3.44
CA PHE A 102 15.32 -2.10 4.20
C PHE A 102 15.70 -3.15 5.22
N HIS A 103 15.35 -2.88 6.48
CA HIS A 103 15.49 -3.82 7.59
C HIS A 103 14.11 -4.33 7.99
N PRO A 104 13.79 -5.62 7.80
CA PRO A 104 12.45 -6.15 8.08
C PRO A 104 12.13 -6.22 9.58
N GLY A 105 13.12 -6.42 10.43
CA GLY A 105 12.94 -6.48 11.88
C GLY A 105 11.79 -7.41 12.30
N ALA A 106 10.92 -6.91 13.17
CA ALA A 106 9.77 -7.65 13.67
C ALA A 106 8.76 -8.06 12.58
N MET A 107 8.75 -7.38 11.43
CA MET A 107 7.89 -7.75 10.29
C MET A 107 8.13 -9.20 9.82
N ALA A 108 9.35 -9.72 9.97
CA ALA A 108 9.65 -11.12 9.64
C ALA A 108 8.83 -12.13 10.47
N GLU A 109 8.34 -11.73 11.63
CA GLU A 109 7.57 -12.53 12.57
C GLU A 109 6.05 -12.26 12.50
N ALA A 110 5.58 -11.56 11.48
CA ALA A 110 4.18 -11.15 11.35
C ALA A 110 3.18 -12.34 11.30
N HIS A 111 3.66 -13.55 10.94
CA HIS A 111 2.90 -14.80 11.00
C HIS A 111 2.42 -15.18 12.40
N GLN A 112 2.95 -14.56 13.47
CA GLN A 112 2.47 -14.73 14.84
C GLN A 112 1.10 -14.07 15.09
N ASN A 113 0.67 -13.14 14.23
CA ASN A 113 -0.67 -12.59 14.23
C ASN A 113 -1.61 -13.48 13.43
N ARG A 114 -2.87 -13.55 13.85
CA ARG A 114 -3.91 -14.34 13.19
C ARG A 114 -5.13 -13.49 12.91
N VAL A 115 -5.74 -13.68 11.75
CA VAL A 115 -6.99 -12.97 11.37
C VAL A 115 -8.11 -13.29 12.38
N GLY A 116 -8.16 -14.51 12.90
CA GLY A 116 -9.13 -14.92 13.92
C GLY A 116 -9.02 -14.17 15.26
N ASP A 117 -7.93 -13.42 15.51
CA ASP A 117 -7.82 -12.53 16.68
C ASP A 117 -8.62 -11.21 16.48
N ALA A 118 -9.06 -10.92 15.26
CA ALA A 118 -9.88 -9.77 14.94
C ALA A 118 -11.37 -10.15 14.92
N HIS A 119 -12.22 -9.24 15.37
CA HIS A 119 -13.67 -9.43 15.41
C HIS A 119 -14.39 -8.33 14.65
N ASP A 120 -15.59 -8.62 14.16
CA ASP A 120 -16.46 -7.66 13.45
C ASP A 120 -15.81 -7.06 12.20
N ILE A 121 -15.10 -7.89 11.42
CA ILE A 121 -14.38 -7.49 10.22
C ILE A 121 -15.31 -7.61 9.00
N ALA A 122 -15.56 -6.50 8.33
CA ALA A 122 -16.36 -6.46 7.11
C ALA A 122 -15.54 -6.93 5.89
N LEU A 123 -14.29 -6.52 5.79
CA LEU A 123 -13.36 -6.90 4.72
C LEU A 123 -11.91 -6.70 5.16
N GLY A 124 -10.98 -7.35 4.48
CA GLY A 124 -9.55 -7.29 4.78
C GLY A 124 -8.67 -6.89 3.61
N ILE A 125 -7.39 -6.72 3.91
CA ILE A 125 -6.33 -6.62 2.91
C ILE A 125 -5.10 -7.37 3.40
N VAL A 126 -4.53 -8.20 2.53
CA VAL A 126 -3.21 -8.78 2.70
C VAL A 126 -2.24 -7.95 1.88
N ALA A 127 -1.66 -6.94 2.52
CA ALA A 127 -0.66 -6.03 1.94
C ALA A 127 0.77 -6.55 2.18
N PRO A 128 1.81 -5.97 1.54
CA PRO A 128 3.19 -6.42 1.71
C PRO A 128 3.63 -6.50 3.17
N ASP A 129 3.99 -7.71 3.60
CA ASP A 129 4.43 -8.08 4.95
C ASP A 129 5.40 -9.28 4.86
N GLY A 130 5.77 -9.91 5.97
CA GLY A 130 6.51 -11.17 5.96
C GLY A 130 5.79 -12.21 5.08
N ARG A 131 6.56 -12.87 4.17
CA ARG A 131 5.97 -13.81 3.20
C ARG A 131 5.07 -14.86 3.85
N ASP A 132 5.53 -15.48 4.94
CA ASP A 132 4.78 -16.54 5.62
C ASP A 132 3.50 -16.00 6.28
N ALA A 133 3.55 -14.74 6.76
CA ALA A 133 2.38 -14.04 7.27
C ALA A 133 1.35 -13.79 6.15
N MET A 134 1.78 -13.30 4.99
CA MET A 134 0.87 -13.05 3.86
C MET A 134 0.16 -14.33 3.42
N LEU A 135 0.89 -15.46 3.32
CA LEU A 135 0.31 -16.77 3.01
C LEU A 135 -0.66 -17.26 4.10
N GLN A 136 -0.32 -17.01 5.37
CA GLN A 136 -1.14 -17.40 6.50
C GLN A 136 -2.42 -16.55 6.57
N HIS A 137 -2.31 -15.23 6.45
CA HIS A 137 -3.44 -14.32 6.54
C HIS A 137 -4.41 -14.51 5.36
N ALA A 138 -3.92 -14.79 4.13
CA ALA A 138 -4.78 -15.13 3.00
C ALA A 138 -5.62 -16.40 3.30
N ARG A 139 -5.00 -17.43 3.87
CA ARG A 139 -5.71 -18.64 4.31
C ARG A 139 -6.72 -18.36 5.42
N ASP A 140 -6.33 -17.54 6.40
CA ASP A 140 -7.18 -17.20 7.54
C ASP A 140 -8.43 -16.44 7.04
N PHE A 141 -8.29 -15.40 6.21
CA PHE A 141 -9.43 -14.67 5.63
C PHE A 141 -10.37 -15.59 4.84
N ALA A 142 -9.80 -16.46 3.99
CA ALA A 142 -10.60 -17.41 3.22
C ALA A 142 -11.35 -18.41 4.13
N ALA A 143 -10.71 -18.91 5.19
CA ALA A 143 -11.32 -19.86 6.13
C ALA A 143 -12.44 -19.23 6.95
N GLU A 144 -12.30 -17.93 7.31
CA GLU A 144 -13.32 -17.18 8.06
C GLU A 144 -14.44 -16.65 7.12
N GLY A 145 -14.30 -16.80 5.80
CA GLY A 145 -15.25 -16.28 4.83
C GLY A 145 -15.29 -14.74 4.76
N ILE A 146 -14.21 -14.07 5.17
CA ILE A 146 -14.07 -12.63 5.14
C ILE A 146 -13.53 -12.22 3.76
N PRO A 147 -14.22 -11.39 2.98
CA PRO A 147 -13.71 -10.92 1.71
C PRO A 147 -12.45 -10.09 1.90
N PHE A 148 -11.44 -10.30 1.04
CA PHE A 148 -10.20 -9.55 1.17
C PHE A 148 -9.54 -9.23 -0.18
N LEU A 149 -8.78 -8.14 -0.16
CA LEU A 149 -7.94 -7.68 -1.25
C LEU A 149 -6.54 -8.27 -1.09
N PHE A 150 -6.04 -8.99 -2.08
CA PHE A 150 -4.66 -9.45 -2.12
C PHE A 150 -3.77 -8.42 -2.82
N ASP A 151 -2.75 -7.95 -2.13
CA ASP A 151 -1.76 -6.98 -2.59
C ASP A 151 -0.36 -7.55 -2.37
N PRO A 152 0.20 -8.30 -3.31
CA PRO A 152 1.57 -8.82 -3.14
C PRO A 152 2.63 -7.71 -3.16
N GLY A 153 2.38 -6.60 -3.84
CA GLY A 153 3.26 -5.46 -3.95
C GLY A 153 4.69 -5.84 -4.30
N GLN A 154 5.65 -5.15 -3.70
CA GLN A 154 7.08 -5.41 -3.88
C GLN A 154 7.55 -6.78 -3.37
N ASN A 155 6.72 -7.52 -2.63
CA ASN A 155 7.04 -8.86 -2.14
C ASN A 155 6.74 -9.97 -3.15
N LEU A 156 6.12 -9.64 -4.29
CA LEU A 156 5.79 -10.61 -5.34
C LEU A 156 6.96 -11.55 -5.70
N PRO A 157 8.24 -11.10 -5.80
CA PRO A 157 9.36 -11.99 -6.09
C PRO A 157 9.66 -13.06 -5.01
N LEU A 158 9.10 -12.93 -3.81
CA LEU A 158 9.30 -13.88 -2.72
C LEU A 158 8.41 -15.12 -2.83
N PHE A 159 7.39 -15.08 -3.70
CA PHE A 159 6.43 -16.15 -3.86
C PHE A 159 6.75 -17.04 -5.04
N SER A 160 6.50 -18.33 -4.88
CA SER A 160 6.46 -19.26 -5.99
C SER A 160 5.20 -19.07 -6.83
N ARG A 161 5.21 -19.63 -8.07
CA ARG A 161 4.04 -19.65 -8.94
C ARG A 161 2.79 -20.19 -8.25
N ASP A 162 2.92 -21.35 -7.58
CA ASP A 162 1.78 -22.04 -6.99
C ASP A 162 1.21 -21.30 -5.77
N GLU A 163 2.07 -20.61 -5.01
CA GLU A 163 1.65 -19.76 -3.90
C GLU A 163 0.88 -18.53 -4.40
N LEU A 164 1.33 -17.87 -5.47
CA LEU A 164 0.61 -16.74 -6.08
C LEU A 164 -0.76 -17.17 -6.58
N ILE A 165 -0.85 -18.30 -7.27
CA ILE A 165 -2.13 -18.84 -7.75
C ILE A 165 -3.04 -19.18 -6.56
N THR A 166 -2.52 -19.80 -5.52
CA THR A 166 -3.28 -20.12 -4.31
C THR A 166 -3.82 -18.85 -3.62
N CYS A 167 -2.99 -17.81 -3.48
CA CYS A 167 -3.43 -16.54 -2.90
C CYS A 167 -4.51 -15.86 -3.75
N LEU A 168 -4.39 -15.90 -5.08
CA LEU A 168 -5.43 -15.38 -5.97
C LEU A 168 -6.72 -16.15 -5.81
N ASP A 169 -6.68 -17.50 -5.82
CA ASP A 169 -7.86 -18.34 -5.67
C ASP A 169 -8.57 -18.19 -4.31
N GLN A 170 -7.84 -17.74 -3.28
CA GLN A 170 -8.37 -17.48 -1.94
C GLN A 170 -8.92 -16.05 -1.80
N SER A 171 -8.40 -15.10 -2.58
CA SER A 171 -8.77 -13.69 -2.46
C SER A 171 -10.05 -13.35 -3.21
N THR A 172 -10.78 -12.37 -2.70
CA THR A 172 -11.94 -11.82 -3.38
C THR A 172 -11.50 -10.87 -4.50
N TRP A 173 -10.49 -10.06 -4.22
CA TRP A 173 -9.96 -9.08 -5.17
C TRP A 173 -8.43 -9.08 -5.14
N CYS A 174 -7.83 -8.59 -6.23
CA CYS A 174 -6.38 -8.40 -6.30
C CYS A 174 -6.04 -7.00 -6.81
N VAL A 175 -5.00 -6.37 -6.25
CA VAL A 175 -4.48 -5.09 -6.72
C VAL A 175 -2.99 -5.16 -6.98
N LEU A 176 -2.58 -4.58 -8.10
CA LEU A 176 -1.20 -4.56 -8.58
C LEU A 176 -0.91 -3.18 -9.18
N ASN A 177 0.34 -2.80 -9.28
CA ASN A 177 0.72 -1.78 -10.23
C ASN A 177 1.09 -2.41 -11.59
N ASP A 178 1.39 -1.58 -12.59
CA ASP A 178 1.75 -2.01 -13.94
C ASP A 178 2.99 -2.94 -13.96
N TYR A 179 4.03 -2.62 -13.19
CA TYR A 179 5.22 -3.46 -13.06
C TYR A 179 4.91 -4.79 -12.37
N GLU A 180 4.17 -4.76 -11.28
CA GLU A 180 3.75 -5.95 -10.52
C GLU A 180 2.87 -6.87 -11.37
N SER A 181 1.99 -6.32 -12.20
CA SER A 181 1.15 -7.10 -13.11
C SER A 181 1.99 -7.87 -14.14
N GLN A 182 3.00 -7.23 -14.74
CA GLN A 182 3.93 -7.87 -15.66
C GLN A 182 4.74 -8.98 -14.96
N LEU A 183 5.18 -8.73 -13.74
CA LEU A 183 5.92 -9.69 -12.95
C LEU A 183 5.05 -10.89 -12.56
N LEU A 184 3.78 -10.66 -12.19
CA LEU A 184 2.83 -11.72 -11.88
C LEU A 184 2.58 -12.61 -13.10
N MET A 185 2.33 -12.01 -14.27
CA MET A 185 2.19 -12.75 -15.53
C MET A 185 3.43 -13.59 -15.85
N LYS A 186 4.62 -13.00 -15.71
CA LYS A 186 5.89 -13.70 -15.95
C LYS A 186 6.10 -14.86 -14.99
N THR A 187 5.82 -14.67 -13.70
CA THR A 187 6.04 -15.70 -12.65
C THR A 187 5.03 -16.83 -12.79
N THR A 188 3.77 -16.52 -13.08
CA THR A 188 2.71 -17.53 -13.20
C THR A 188 2.64 -18.20 -14.57
N GLY A 189 3.16 -17.55 -15.61
CA GLY A 189 3.01 -17.99 -17.00
C GLY A 189 1.61 -17.82 -17.56
N ASN A 190 0.74 -17.06 -16.86
CA ASN A 190 -0.65 -16.81 -17.24
C ASN A 190 -0.79 -15.40 -17.86
N ARG A 191 -1.80 -15.21 -18.72
CA ARG A 191 -2.18 -13.89 -19.22
C ARG A 191 -3.00 -13.15 -18.16
N ILE A 192 -3.12 -11.84 -18.29
CA ILE A 192 -3.84 -11.03 -17.33
C ILE A 192 -5.34 -11.39 -17.24
N GLU A 193 -5.96 -11.76 -18.37
CA GLU A 193 -7.35 -12.19 -18.41
C GLU A 193 -7.58 -13.49 -17.63
N ASP A 194 -6.62 -14.42 -17.70
CA ASP A 194 -6.66 -15.70 -16.99
C ASP A 194 -6.49 -15.50 -15.47
N LEU A 195 -5.70 -14.48 -15.07
CA LEU A 195 -5.52 -14.10 -13.67
C LEU A 195 -6.72 -13.33 -13.13
N ALA A 196 -7.29 -12.42 -13.93
CA ALA A 196 -8.50 -11.68 -13.57
C ALA A 196 -9.73 -12.61 -13.39
N ALA A 197 -9.80 -13.70 -14.13
CA ALA A 197 -10.88 -14.69 -13.99
C ALA A 197 -10.83 -15.49 -12.67
N ARG A 198 -9.76 -15.35 -11.87
CA ARG A 198 -9.63 -16.04 -10.58
C ARG A 198 -10.18 -15.28 -9.40
N VAL A 199 -10.43 -13.98 -9.57
CA VAL A 199 -10.91 -13.06 -8.54
C VAL A 199 -12.15 -12.32 -9.02
N ASP A 200 -12.95 -11.78 -8.12
CA ASP A 200 -14.14 -11.00 -8.51
C ASP A 200 -13.74 -9.70 -9.22
N ALA A 201 -12.58 -9.13 -8.87
CA ALA A 201 -11.98 -8.01 -9.59
C ALA A 201 -10.45 -7.99 -9.46
N LEU A 202 -9.76 -7.67 -10.56
CA LEU A 202 -8.34 -7.39 -10.62
C LEU A 202 -8.12 -5.93 -10.96
N ILE A 203 -7.40 -5.21 -10.09
CA ILE A 203 -7.13 -3.78 -10.24
C ILE A 203 -5.67 -3.59 -10.65
N ILE A 204 -5.41 -2.79 -11.68
CA ILE A 204 -4.06 -2.44 -12.14
C ILE A 204 -3.90 -0.93 -12.10
N THR A 205 -3.06 -0.41 -11.20
CA THR A 205 -2.74 1.01 -11.11
C THR A 205 -1.56 1.37 -12.01
N ARG A 206 -1.63 2.53 -12.69
CA ARG A 206 -0.65 3.00 -13.68
C ARG A 206 -0.16 4.43 -13.39
N GLY A 207 -0.09 4.78 -12.11
CA GLY A 207 0.35 6.09 -11.68
C GLY A 207 -0.43 7.23 -12.34
N GLY A 208 0.26 8.12 -13.05
CA GLY A 208 -0.34 9.26 -13.76
C GLY A 208 -1.23 8.89 -14.96
N GLU A 209 -1.28 7.63 -15.37
CA GLU A 209 -2.18 7.14 -16.43
C GLU A 209 -3.52 6.62 -15.88
N GLY A 210 -3.67 6.59 -14.54
CA GLY A 210 -4.89 6.13 -13.89
C GLY A 210 -4.84 4.66 -13.49
N SER A 211 -5.95 3.94 -13.66
CA SER A 211 -6.03 2.51 -13.34
C SER A 211 -7.06 1.80 -14.20
N GLU A 212 -6.96 0.48 -14.25
CA GLU A 212 -7.92 -0.41 -14.87
C GLU A 212 -8.47 -1.38 -13.83
N ILE A 213 -9.78 -1.64 -13.89
CA ILE A 213 -10.45 -2.62 -13.05
C ILE A 213 -11.08 -3.68 -13.96
N HIS A 214 -10.53 -4.87 -13.92
CA HIS A 214 -11.04 -6.03 -14.66
C HIS A 214 -12.10 -6.71 -13.79
N VAL A 215 -13.34 -6.69 -14.22
CA VAL A 215 -14.49 -7.23 -13.47
C VAL A 215 -15.51 -7.82 -14.44
N ASN A 216 -15.98 -9.05 -14.19
CA ASN A 216 -16.99 -9.74 -15.02
C ASN A 216 -16.64 -9.81 -16.51
N GLY A 217 -15.35 -9.90 -16.86
CA GLY A 217 -14.88 -9.94 -18.25
C GLY A 217 -14.85 -8.56 -18.95
N GLU A 218 -15.18 -7.50 -18.25
CA GLU A 218 -15.09 -6.11 -18.72
C GLU A 218 -13.92 -5.37 -18.06
N ILE A 219 -13.49 -4.28 -18.68
CA ILE A 219 -12.46 -3.39 -18.15
C ILE A 219 -13.07 -2.01 -17.92
N ILE A 220 -13.06 -1.57 -16.68
CA ILE A 220 -13.43 -0.20 -16.29
C ILE A 220 -12.15 0.62 -16.21
N ALA A 221 -11.99 1.59 -17.12
CA ALA A 221 -10.87 2.52 -17.10
C ALA A 221 -11.17 3.68 -16.14
N ILE A 222 -10.28 3.91 -15.20
CA ILE A 222 -10.36 5.01 -14.23
C ILE A 222 -9.28 6.04 -14.58
N PRO A 223 -9.66 7.25 -14.97
CA PRO A 223 -8.68 8.29 -15.27
C PRO A 223 -7.93 8.74 -14.02
N ALA A 224 -6.66 9.11 -14.20
CA ALA A 224 -5.93 9.77 -13.12
C ALA A 224 -6.54 11.13 -12.81
N VAL A 225 -6.49 11.53 -11.54
CA VAL A 225 -6.83 12.88 -11.13
C VAL A 225 -5.63 13.81 -11.38
N SER A 226 -5.84 14.89 -12.10
CA SER A 226 -4.80 15.87 -12.38
C SER A 226 -4.29 16.54 -11.11
N VAL A 227 -2.97 16.65 -10.98
CA VAL A 227 -2.30 17.33 -9.87
C VAL A 227 -1.40 18.43 -10.39
N THR A 228 -1.30 19.54 -9.66
CA THR A 228 -0.44 20.66 -10.05
C THR A 228 1.04 20.33 -9.83
N ASN A 229 1.35 19.64 -8.73
CA ASN A 229 2.70 19.25 -8.35
C ASN A 229 2.71 17.83 -7.80
N ALA A 230 3.36 16.90 -8.47
CA ALA A 230 3.69 15.60 -7.92
C ALA A 230 4.99 15.74 -7.11
N ILE A 231 4.87 15.70 -5.77
CA ILE A 231 5.98 15.97 -4.84
C ILE A 231 6.66 14.66 -4.41
N ASP A 232 5.85 13.65 -4.01
CA ASP A 232 6.37 12.40 -3.47
C ASP A 232 5.41 11.24 -3.79
N PRO A 233 5.79 10.29 -4.65
CA PRO A 233 4.95 9.17 -5.04
C PRO A 233 4.85 8.07 -3.95
N THR A 234 5.71 8.13 -2.91
CA THR A 234 5.73 7.11 -1.86
C THR A 234 4.41 7.05 -1.11
N GLY A 235 3.78 5.87 -1.06
CA GLY A 235 2.49 5.65 -0.38
C GLY A 235 1.25 6.06 -1.19
N CYS A 236 1.39 6.48 -2.46
CA CYS A 236 0.23 6.75 -3.32
C CYS A 236 -0.58 5.47 -3.59
N GLY A 237 0.11 4.34 -3.74
CA GLY A 237 -0.53 3.03 -3.85
C GLY A 237 -1.33 2.66 -2.60
N ASP A 238 -0.77 2.91 -1.40
CA ASP A 238 -1.47 2.68 -0.13
C ASP A 238 -2.71 3.57 0.00
N ALA A 239 -2.60 4.84 -0.41
CA ALA A 239 -3.72 5.77 -0.43
C ALA A 239 -4.82 5.30 -1.41
N TYR A 240 -4.45 4.87 -2.62
CA TYR A 240 -5.39 4.29 -3.58
C TYR A 240 -6.13 3.08 -3.00
N ARG A 241 -5.41 2.16 -2.35
CA ARG A 241 -5.97 0.97 -1.69
C ARG A 241 -6.93 1.33 -0.58
N ALA A 242 -6.61 2.35 0.21
CA ALA A 242 -7.51 2.84 1.26
C ALA A 242 -8.83 3.39 0.68
N GLY A 243 -8.77 4.18 -0.40
CA GLY A 243 -9.94 4.69 -1.10
C GLY A 243 -10.81 3.57 -1.68
N LEU A 244 -10.16 2.58 -2.30
CA LEU A 244 -10.82 1.38 -2.84
C LEU A 244 -11.54 0.59 -1.74
N LEU A 245 -10.84 0.27 -0.64
CA LEU A 245 -11.39 -0.49 0.49
C LEU A 245 -12.56 0.27 1.15
N TYR A 246 -12.44 1.59 1.32
CA TYR A 246 -13.53 2.40 1.85
C TYR A 246 -14.79 2.30 0.99
N ALA A 247 -14.64 2.40 -0.33
CA ALA A 247 -15.79 2.33 -1.24
C ALA A 247 -16.41 0.92 -1.29
N LEU A 248 -15.57 -0.12 -1.23
CA LEU A 248 -16.03 -1.52 -1.15
C LEU A 248 -16.80 -1.79 0.15
N ASP A 249 -16.34 -1.27 1.30
CA ASP A 249 -17.09 -1.34 2.58
C ASP A 249 -18.47 -0.68 2.48
N LYS A 250 -18.61 0.34 1.63
CA LYS A 250 -19.89 1.03 1.39
C LYS A 250 -20.75 0.36 0.30
N GLY A 251 -20.26 -0.69 -0.34
CA GLY A 251 -20.99 -1.34 -1.43
C GLY A 251 -21.11 -0.49 -2.71
N TRP A 252 -20.20 0.48 -2.89
CA TRP A 252 -20.22 1.34 -4.08
C TRP A 252 -19.71 0.62 -5.33
N SER A 253 -20.11 1.12 -6.50
CA SER A 253 -19.69 0.54 -7.78
C SER A 253 -18.17 0.64 -7.99
N TRP A 254 -17.62 -0.22 -8.84
CA TRP A 254 -16.20 -0.23 -9.17
C TRP A 254 -15.70 1.09 -9.79
N ASP A 255 -16.53 1.77 -10.60
CA ASP A 255 -16.18 3.10 -11.11
C ASP A 255 -16.01 4.12 -9.97
N VAL A 256 -16.92 4.14 -9.02
CA VAL A 256 -16.82 5.01 -7.84
C VAL A 256 -15.61 4.63 -6.98
N ALA A 257 -15.42 3.35 -6.72
CA ALA A 257 -14.30 2.85 -5.91
C ALA A 257 -12.93 3.24 -6.51
N GLY A 258 -12.78 3.06 -7.81
CA GLY A 258 -11.58 3.46 -8.53
C GLY A 258 -11.32 4.97 -8.49
N ARG A 259 -12.36 5.80 -8.63
CA ARG A 259 -12.24 7.27 -8.59
C ARG A 259 -11.92 7.79 -7.19
N VAL A 260 -12.51 7.20 -6.15
CA VAL A 260 -12.15 7.51 -4.74
C VAL A 260 -10.69 7.17 -4.48
N GLY A 261 -10.22 5.99 -4.93
CA GLY A 261 -8.82 5.60 -4.84
C GLY A 261 -7.89 6.54 -5.62
N ALA A 262 -8.25 6.90 -6.85
CA ALA A 262 -7.46 7.80 -7.71
C ALA A 262 -7.33 9.20 -7.09
N LEU A 263 -8.39 9.77 -6.53
CA LEU A 263 -8.34 11.06 -5.86
C LEU A 263 -7.46 11.00 -4.61
N LEU A 264 -7.59 9.94 -3.81
CA LEU A 264 -6.79 9.83 -2.59
C LEU A 264 -5.29 9.67 -2.90
N GLY A 265 -4.94 8.91 -3.95
CA GLY A 265 -3.59 8.84 -4.48
C GLY A 265 -3.07 10.20 -4.98
N ALA A 266 -3.92 10.98 -5.65
CA ALA A 266 -3.61 12.33 -6.12
C ALA A 266 -3.37 13.30 -4.95
N ILE A 267 -4.22 13.29 -3.92
CA ILE A 267 -4.00 14.11 -2.71
C ILE A 267 -2.68 13.74 -2.05
N LYS A 268 -2.38 12.43 -1.96
CA LYS A 268 -1.14 11.97 -1.33
C LYS A 268 0.11 12.42 -2.11
N VAL A 269 0.13 12.35 -3.43
CA VAL A 269 1.32 12.71 -4.23
C VAL A 269 1.71 14.19 -4.11
N GLU A 270 0.77 15.05 -3.78
CA GLU A 270 0.98 16.49 -3.54
C GLU A 270 1.71 16.78 -2.22
N HIS A 271 1.98 15.77 -1.38
CA HIS A 271 2.57 15.93 -0.06
C HIS A 271 3.78 15.00 0.13
N ARG A 272 4.80 15.50 0.83
CA ARG A 272 5.97 14.68 1.23
C ARG A 272 5.62 13.75 2.37
N GLY A 273 6.21 12.54 2.37
CA GLY A 273 5.92 11.49 3.34
C GLY A 273 4.59 10.82 3.10
N THR A 274 4.35 9.70 3.74
CA THR A 274 3.20 8.83 3.46
C THR A 274 1.95 9.17 4.27
N GLN A 275 2.09 9.95 5.37
CA GLN A 275 1.01 10.28 6.31
C GLN A 275 1.02 11.76 6.72
N ASN A 276 1.44 12.67 5.83
CA ASN A 276 1.55 14.10 6.12
C ASN A 276 0.48 14.95 5.42
N HIS A 277 -0.28 14.36 4.51
CA HIS A 277 -1.46 15.00 3.90
C HIS A 277 -2.65 14.93 4.86
N THR A 278 -3.54 15.89 4.72
CA THR A 278 -4.81 15.93 5.44
C THR A 278 -5.87 16.62 4.60
N PHE A 279 -7.13 16.33 4.87
CA PHE A 279 -8.29 16.97 4.24
C PHE A 279 -9.51 16.76 5.14
N THR A 280 -10.52 17.61 4.98
CA THR A 280 -11.86 17.35 5.50
C THR A 280 -12.67 16.52 4.50
N ARG A 281 -13.73 15.87 4.95
CA ARG A 281 -14.61 15.12 4.04
C ARG A 281 -15.26 16.03 3.00
N GLU A 282 -15.53 17.26 3.37
CA GLU A 282 -16.09 18.30 2.50
C GLU A 282 -15.10 18.69 1.41
N GLU A 283 -13.82 18.90 1.74
CA GLU A 283 -12.75 19.17 0.78
C GLU A 283 -12.55 18.00 -0.17
N PHE A 284 -12.53 16.76 0.36
CA PHE A 284 -12.45 15.56 -0.45
C PHE A 284 -13.62 15.44 -1.42
N SER A 285 -14.87 15.65 -0.92
CA SER A 285 -16.08 15.60 -1.75
C SER A 285 -16.05 16.66 -2.86
N ALA A 286 -15.67 17.89 -2.53
CA ALA A 286 -15.58 18.97 -3.52
C ALA A 286 -14.59 18.61 -4.65
N ARG A 287 -13.40 18.07 -4.32
CA ARG A 287 -12.42 17.62 -5.31
C ARG A 287 -12.92 16.42 -6.11
N LEU A 288 -13.68 15.50 -5.51
CA LEU A 288 -14.23 14.35 -6.22
C LEU A 288 -15.32 14.78 -7.20
N VAL A 289 -16.16 15.73 -6.83
CA VAL A 289 -17.14 16.36 -7.74
C VAL A 289 -16.44 17.03 -8.92
N GLU A 290 -15.41 17.82 -8.67
CA GLU A 290 -14.63 18.49 -9.71
C GLU A 290 -13.98 17.48 -10.68
N ALA A 291 -13.40 16.40 -10.15
CA ALA A 291 -12.68 15.41 -10.94
C ALA A 291 -13.60 14.42 -11.69
N SER A 292 -14.79 14.15 -11.18
CA SER A 292 -15.64 13.03 -11.65
C SER A 292 -17.15 13.26 -11.63
N GLY A 293 -17.60 14.38 -11.07
CA GLY A 293 -19.03 14.63 -10.85
C GLY A 293 -19.65 13.84 -9.69
N ILE A 294 -18.86 13.09 -8.92
CA ILE A 294 -19.35 12.25 -7.82
C ILE A 294 -19.34 13.03 -6.51
N ASP A 295 -20.52 13.13 -5.86
CA ASP A 295 -20.65 13.74 -4.55
C ASP A 295 -20.47 12.68 -3.45
N PHE A 296 -19.27 12.63 -2.87
CA PHE A 296 -18.85 11.66 -1.85
C PHE A 296 -19.72 11.66 -0.60
N ILE A 297 -20.23 12.84 -0.18
CA ILE A 297 -21.03 12.98 1.04
C ILE A 297 -22.44 12.44 0.82
N ASN A 298 -23.00 12.63 -0.37
CA ASN A 298 -24.37 12.26 -0.70
C ASN A 298 -24.51 10.91 -1.42
N LEU A 299 -23.39 10.17 -1.61
CA LEU A 299 -23.48 8.81 -2.11
C LEU A 299 -24.31 7.95 -1.16
N ARG A 300 -25.40 7.40 -1.69
CA ARG A 300 -26.24 6.42 -0.98
C ARG A 300 -25.76 5.00 -1.28
N HIS A 301 -26.00 4.11 -0.35
CA HIS A 301 -25.77 2.67 -0.50
C HIS A 301 -26.72 2.07 -1.53
#